data_fd1d09e71deea5c1e6096e7a321bdebc
#
_entry.id   fd1d09e71deea5c1e6096e7a321bdebc
#
_cell.length_a   1.000
_cell.length_b   1.000
_cell.length_c   1.000
_cell.angle_alpha   90.00
_cell.angle_beta   90.00
_cell.angle_gamma   90.00
#
_symmetry.space_group_name_H-M   'P 1'
#
loop_
_entity.id
_entity.type
_entity.pdbx_description
1 polymer ?
#
loop_
_entity_poly.entity_id
_entity_poly.type
_entity_poly.pdbx_seq_one_letter_code
_entity_poly.pdbx_strand_id
1 'polypeptide(L)'
;MQLRDHQQMILDALENAIKGQVYCPTGGGKTPTMIFDCKRRLASATTPQTIVIVAPRILLAGQLCAEFTEFITDAEILHVHSGETHYYSTTKPAQIEVHTGMCLAAEKHQLIFTTYHSLPKVIDSGIEIDAAYFDEAHNATGRHFFTSVAATSLHAKKAFFFTATPRQSKNPYSRGMNNHEIYGPVLCNVPAPHLINNGSIIPPKMEEFNLTVDYTKENAHQINADAIINILDNTDNNQKVLVAAPSSKVMWAAISTTTLINDLTTRGYEVLHITSKFGAYVNKQKVNREVFFDTLTSYGKDPSKKFVLFHYSILSEGINCPGLTQCILLRNLNIVEMAQTIGRVIRMSQTDIKAIQAGTLQPGDLPNYTKSYGFVTVPTFGKRNAHTVKRLQSVVDAIFVKGVPPASIIA
;
A
#
# COMPACT_ATOMS: atom_id res chain seq x y z
N MET A 1 -15.12 0.12 -15.86
CA MET A 1 -14.24 -0.91 -15.26
C MET A 1 -15.07 -2.12 -14.94
N GLN A 2 -14.67 -3.32 -15.35
CA GLN A 2 -15.37 -4.57 -15.00
C GLN A 2 -14.75 -5.11 -13.71
N LEU A 3 -15.60 -5.45 -12.74
CA LEU A 3 -15.16 -6.04 -11.47
C LEU A 3 -14.74 -7.49 -11.71
N ARG A 4 -13.74 -7.94 -10.94
CA ARG A 4 -13.30 -9.33 -10.89
C ARG A 4 -14.17 -10.10 -9.88
N ASP A 5 -14.24 -11.41 -10.01
CA ASP A 5 -15.10 -12.26 -9.17
C ASP A 5 -14.89 -12.04 -7.66
N HIS A 6 -13.63 -11.97 -7.20
CA HIS A 6 -13.33 -11.71 -5.79
C HIS A 6 -13.74 -10.30 -5.34
N GLN A 7 -13.75 -9.32 -6.23
CA GLN A 7 -14.23 -7.97 -5.93
C GLN A 7 -15.75 -7.96 -5.79
N GLN A 8 -16.46 -8.73 -6.64
CA GLN A 8 -17.89 -8.94 -6.50
C GLN A 8 -18.21 -9.66 -5.18
N MET A 9 -17.47 -10.72 -4.82
CA MET A 9 -17.64 -11.39 -3.52
C MET A 9 -17.50 -10.42 -2.34
N ILE A 10 -16.53 -9.48 -2.40
CA ILE A 10 -16.39 -8.46 -1.36
C ILE A 10 -17.62 -7.55 -1.33
N LEU A 11 -18.08 -7.07 -2.50
CA LEU A 11 -19.25 -6.18 -2.58
C LEU A 11 -20.52 -6.85 -2.05
N ASP A 12 -20.74 -8.13 -2.37
CA ASP A 12 -21.87 -8.90 -1.87
C ASP A 12 -21.83 -9.05 -0.34
N ALA A 13 -20.62 -9.28 0.21
CA ALA A 13 -20.41 -9.36 1.66
C ALA A 13 -20.65 -8.00 2.38
N LEU A 14 -20.40 -6.88 1.71
CA LEU A 14 -20.62 -5.54 2.26
C LEU A 14 -22.08 -5.08 2.17
N GLU A 15 -22.91 -5.66 1.30
CA GLU A 15 -24.20 -5.12 0.92
C GLU A 15 -25.11 -4.84 2.13
N ASN A 16 -25.37 -5.87 2.93
CA ASN A 16 -26.25 -5.81 4.09
C ASN A 16 -25.50 -5.62 5.40
N ALA A 17 -24.17 -5.53 5.35
CA ALA A 17 -23.36 -5.37 6.55
C ALA A 17 -23.41 -3.91 7.04
N ILE A 18 -23.44 -3.77 8.37
CA ILE A 18 -23.33 -2.48 9.06
C ILE A 18 -21.86 -2.22 9.41
N LYS A 19 -21.14 -3.26 9.79
CA LYS A 19 -19.74 -3.17 10.24
C LYS A 19 -19.00 -4.45 9.89
N GLY A 20 -17.72 -4.32 9.52
CA GLY A 20 -16.90 -5.50 9.35
C GLY A 20 -15.57 -5.28 8.66
N GLN A 21 -14.83 -6.36 8.56
CA GLN A 21 -13.46 -6.39 8.07
C GLN A 21 -13.37 -7.12 6.73
N VAL A 22 -12.56 -6.57 5.84
CA VAL A 22 -12.22 -7.18 4.54
C VAL A 22 -10.72 -7.44 4.51
N TYR A 23 -10.33 -8.69 4.41
CA TYR A 23 -8.94 -9.09 4.26
C TYR A 23 -8.68 -9.42 2.78
N CYS A 24 -7.83 -8.63 2.17
CA CYS A 24 -7.46 -8.82 0.77
C CYS A 24 -5.97 -8.45 0.60
N PRO A 25 -5.16 -9.33 -0.01
CA PRO A 25 -3.74 -9.07 -0.25
C PRO A 25 -3.50 -7.76 -1.00
N THR A 26 -2.31 -7.17 -0.81
CA THR A 26 -1.90 -6.00 -1.58
C THR A 26 -1.88 -6.36 -3.07
N GLY A 27 -2.45 -5.49 -3.90
CA GLY A 27 -2.65 -5.76 -5.33
C GLY A 27 -3.96 -6.46 -5.67
N GLY A 28 -4.71 -6.98 -4.70
CA GLY A 28 -6.01 -7.64 -4.90
C GLY A 28 -7.18 -6.67 -5.19
N GLY A 29 -6.97 -5.35 -5.19
CA GLY A 29 -8.00 -4.39 -5.60
C GLY A 29 -8.95 -3.96 -4.48
N LYS A 30 -8.44 -3.73 -3.27
CA LYS A 30 -9.21 -3.15 -2.15
C LYS A 30 -9.84 -1.80 -2.50
N THR A 31 -9.08 -0.89 -3.08
CA THR A 31 -9.57 0.45 -3.43
C THR A 31 -10.74 0.43 -4.41
N PRO A 32 -10.70 -0.29 -5.54
CA PRO A 32 -11.88 -0.45 -6.39
C PRO A 32 -13.11 -0.95 -5.65
N THR A 33 -12.98 -1.90 -4.73
CA THR A 33 -14.14 -2.40 -3.98
C THR A 33 -14.71 -1.35 -3.02
N MET A 34 -13.88 -0.53 -2.38
CA MET A 34 -14.35 0.62 -1.59
C MET A 34 -15.11 1.63 -2.47
N ILE A 35 -14.55 1.97 -3.64
CA ILE A 35 -15.17 2.91 -4.59
C ILE A 35 -16.54 2.40 -5.06
N PHE A 36 -16.62 1.14 -5.49
CA PHE A 36 -17.87 0.60 -6.02
C PHE A 36 -18.94 0.40 -4.93
N ASP A 37 -18.55 0.02 -3.71
CA ASP A 37 -19.48 -0.03 -2.59
C ASP A 37 -19.99 1.38 -2.22
N CYS A 38 -19.11 2.37 -2.15
CA CYS A 38 -19.46 3.78 -1.94
C CYS A 38 -20.42 4.26 -3.03
N LYS A 39 -20.08 4.09 -4.31
CA LYS A 39 -20.91 4.48 -5.45
C LYS A 39 -22.31 3.85 -5.41
N ARG A 40 -22.39 2.55 -5.10
CA ARG A 40 -23.67 1.85 -4.95
C ARG A 40 -24.52 2.46 -3.84
N ARG A 41 -23.92 2.78 -2.69
CA ARG A 41 -24.61 3.42 -1.56
C ARG A 41 -25.12 4.80 -1.90
N LEU A 42 -24.29 5.62 -2.53
CA LEU A 42 -24.73 6.97 -2.97
C LEU A 42 -25.88 6.88 -3.99
N ALA A 43 -25.78 5.98 -4.96
CA ALA A 43 -26.82 5.81 -5.98
C ALA A 43 -28.16 5.29 -5.42
N SER A 44 -28.15 4.55 -4.32
CA SER A 44 -29.37 4.05 -3.66
C SER A 44 -29.90 4.95 -2.56
N ALA A 45 -29.18 6.00 -2.20
CA ALA A 45 -29.56 6.90 -1.12
C ALA A 45 -30.69 7.85 -1.55
N THR A 46 -31.65 8.05 -0.66
CA THR A 46 -32.77 9.01 -0.85
C THR A 46 -32.47 10.38 -0.24
N THR A 47 -31.39 10.49 0.51
CA THR A 47 -30.92 11.73 1.17
C THR A 47 -29.43 11.88 0.94
N PRO A 48 -28.89 13.13 1.00
CA PRO A 48 -27.45 13.34 0.94
C PRO A 48 -26.71 12.50 1.97
N GLN A 49 -25.57 11.95 1.58
CA GLN A 49 -24.75 11.07 2.41
C GLN A 49 -23.40 11.72 2.69
N THR A 50 -22.91 11.57 3.90
CA THR A 50 -21.54 11.93 4.30
C THR A 50 -20.71 10.66 4.48
N ILE A 51 -19.74 10.47 3.60
CA ILE A 51 -18.87 9.30 3.58
C ILE A 51 -17.45 9.71 3.99
N VAL A 52 -16.85 9.00 4.94
CA VAL A 52 -15.49 9.27 5.43
C VAL A 52 -14.54 8.17 4.93
N ILE A 53 -13.46 8.55 4.26
CA ILE A 53 -12.40 7.66 3.78
C ILE A 53 -11.12 7.96 4.58
N VAL A 54 -10.66 6.98 5.35
CA VAL A 54 -9.53 7.11 6.27
C VAL A 54 -8.31 6.41 5.71
N ALA A 55 -7.25 7.17 5.47
CA ALA A 55 -5.96 6.68 4.95
C ALA A 55 -4.84 6.78 6.01
N PRO A 56 -3.78 5.97 5.93
CA PRO A 56 -2.67 6.05 6.87
C PRO A 56 -1.82 7.33 6.72
N ARG A 57 -1.77 7.92 5.52
CA ARG A 57 -0.92 9.08 5.19
C ARG A 57 -1.64 10.07 4.29
N ILE A 58 -1.22 11.34 4.35
CA ILE A 58 -1.76 12.43 3.52
C ILE A 58 -1.66 12.10 2.02
N LEU A 59 -0.51 11.61 1.56
CA LEU A 59 -0.31 11.25 0.16
C LEU A 59 -1.29 10.18 -0.29
N LEU A 60 -1.56 9.19 0.57
CA LEU A 60 -2.52 8.13 0.27
C LEU A 60 -3.96 8.63 0.26
N ALA A 61 -4.30 9.58 1.15
CA ALA A 61 -5.61 10.25 1.13
C ALA A 61 -5.83 10.98 -0.21
N GLY A 62 -4.80 11.66 -0.73
CA GLY A 62 -4.84 12.30 -2.04
C GLY A 62 -4.98 11.29 -3.19
N GLN A 63 -4.26 10.16 -3.15
CA GLN A 63 -4.39 9.10 -4.16
C GLN A 63 -5.78 8.46 -4.13
N LEU A 64 -6.31 8.15 -2.95
CA LEU A 64 -7.68 7.63 -2.81
C LEU A 64 -8.69 8.64 -3.34
N CYS A 65 -8.55 9.93 -3.03
CA CYS A 65 -9.41 10.97 -3.56
C CYS A 65 -9.40 10.96 -5.10
N ALA A 66 -8.24 10.96 -5.74
CA ALA A 66 -8.14 10.91 -7.19
C ALA A 66 -8.80 9.66 -7.79
N GLU A 67 -8.59 8.47 -7.19
CA GLU A 67 -9.22 7.23 -7.65
C GLU A 67 -10.76 7.24 -7.44
N PHE A 68 -11.25 7.78 -6.32
CA PHE A 68 -12.69 7.89 -6.05
C PHE A 68 -13.38 8.85 -7.02
N THR A 69 -12.78 10.02 -7.30
CA THR A 69 -13.37 11.04 -8.17
C THR A 69 -13.41 10.64 -9.65
N GLU A 70 -12.63 9.66 -10.09
CA GLU A 70 -12.77 9.05 -11.43
C GLU A 70 -14.12 8.35 -11.61
N PHE A 71 -14.76 7.87 -10.53
CA PHE A 71 -15.99 7.07 -10.59
C PHE A 71 -17.20 7.70 -9.88
N ILE A 72 -16.97 8.68 -9.01
CA ILE A 72 -17.98 9.39 -8.24
C ILE A 72 -17.79 10.88 -8.48
N THR A 73 -18.61 11.45 -9.37
CA THR A 73 -18.51 12.84 -9.83
C THR A 73 -19.49 13.78 -9.18
N ASP A 74 -20.52 13.25 -8.51
CA ASP A 74 -21.65 14.02 -8.00
C ASP A 74 -21.55 14.31 -6.49
N ALA A 75 -20.37 14.16 -5.91
CA ALA A 75 -20.13 14.42 -4.50
C ALA A 75 -19.16 15.59 -4.29
N GLU A 76 -19.43 16.39 -3.26
CA GLU A 76 -18.50 17.43 -2.80
C GLU A 76 -17.32 16.80 -2.05
N ILE A 77 -16.14 17.31 -2.30
CA ILE A 77 -14.90 16.76 -1.73
C ILE A 77 -14.40 17.66 -0.60
N LEU A 78 -14.11 17.06 0.54
CA LEU A 78 -13.44 17.71 1.67
C LEU A 78 -12.20 16.93 2.09
N HIS A 79 -11.06 17.59 2.19
CA HIS A 79 -9.86 17.02 2.81
C HIS A 79 -9.72 17.47 4.26
N VAL A 80 -9.54 16.51 5.16
CA VAL A 80 -9.28 16.79 6.58
C VAL A 80 -7.87 16.31 6.93
N HIS A 81 -6.88 17.10 6.54
CA HIS A 81 -5.46 16.91 6.86
C HIS A 81 -4.67 18.21 6.62
N SER A 82 -3.43 18.27 7.08
CA SER A 82 -2.56 19.45 6.97
C SER A 82 -1.77 19.54 5.66
N GLY A 83 -1.95 18.60 4.71
CA GLY A 83 -1.23 18.62 3.44
C GLY A 83 -1.92 19.50 2.40
N GLU A 84 -1.15 19.88 1.37
CA GLU A 84 -1.67 20.59 0.21
C GLU A 84 -2.59 19.70 -0.62
N THR A 85 -3.63 20.27 -1.18
CA THR A 85 -4.59 19.61 -2.07
C THR A 85 -5.28 20.65 -2.96
N HIS A 86 -5.79 20.24 -4.11
CA HIS A 86 -6.57 21.08 -5.03
C HIS A 86 -8.03 21.26 -4.56
N TYR A 87 -8.47 20.49 -3.57
CA TYR A 87 -9.82 20.58 -3.01
C TYR A 87 -9.84 21.42 -1.74
N TYR A 88 -11.02 21.79 -1.30
CA TYR A 88 -11.16 22.46 -0.01
C TYR A 88 -10.65 21.57 1.13
N SER A 89 -9.84 22.14 2.01
CA SER A 89 -9.24 21.40 3.12
C SER A 89 -9.27 22.19 4.41
N THR A 90 -9.53 21.50 5.51
CA THR A 90 -9.50 22.09 6.84
C THR A 90 -9.24 21.04 7.92
N THR A 91 -8.64 21.45 9.01
CA THR A 91 -8.50 20.66 10.24
C THR A 91 -9.28 21.25 11.42
N LYS A 92 -10.11 22.26 11.16
CA LYS A 92 -10.92 22.93 12.19
C LYS A 92 -12.32 22.30 12.24
N PRO A 93 -12.73 21.70 13.37
CA PRO A 93 -14.01 21.01 13.50
C PRO A 93 -15.21 21.86 13.09
N ALA A 94 -15.28 23.12 13.51
CA ALA A 94 -16.38 24.03 13.15
C ALA A 94 -16.47 24.28 11.62
N GLN A 95 -15.34 24.28 10.90
CA GLN A 95 -15.35 24.42 9.44
C GLN A 95 -15.78 23.13 8.73
N ILE A 96 -15.47 21.96 9.32
CA ILE A 96 -15.96 20.67 8.83
C ILE A 96 -17.49 20.64 8.95
N GLU A 97 -18.01 20.97 10.13
CA GLU A 97 -19.46 21.05 10.39
C GLU A 97 -20.18 21.99 9.43
N VAL A 98 -19.68 23.22 9.25
CA VAL A 98 -20.26 24.20 8.31
C VAL A 98 -20.25 23.66 6.88
N HIS A 99 -19.14 23.10 6.40
CA HIS A 99 -19.06 22.56 5.05
C HIS A 99 -20.03 21.39 4.84
N THR A 100 -20.14 20.47 5.81
CA THR A 100 -21.11 19.37 5.77
C THR A 100 -22.54 19.91 5.74
N GLY A 101 -22.86 20.90 6.58
CA GLY A 101 -24.16 21.55 6.57
C GLY A 101 -24.51 22.21 5.23
N MET A 102 -23.52 22.82 4.57
CA MET A 102 -23.70 23.38 3.21
C MET A 102 -23.98 22.30 2.17
N CYS A 103 -23.28 21.16 2.22
CA CYS A 103 -23.54 20.03 1.32
C CYS A 103 -24.96 19.48 1.50
N LEU A 104 -25.38 19.27 2.75
CA LEU A 104 -26.74 18.82 3.08
C LEU A 104 -27.83 19.79 2.57
N ALA A 105 -27.63 21.10 2.80
CA ALA A 105 -28.56 22.13 2.34
C ALA A 105 -28.62 22.24 0.81
N ALA A 106 -27.55 21.90 0.11
CA ALA A 106 -27.46 21.85 -1.34
C ALA A 106 -27.93 20.49 -1.94
N GLU A 107 -28.42 19.58 -1.12
CA GLU A 107 -28.80 18.21 -1.49
C GLU A 107 -27.68 17.42 -2.19
N LYS A 108 -26.42 17.65 -1.77
CA LYS A 108 -25.24 17.00 -2.33
C LYS A 108 -24.62 15.98 -1.38
N HIS A 109 -24.19 14.85 -1.93
CA HIS A 109 -23.34 13.91 -1.21
C HIS A 109 -21.97 14.53 -0.89
N GLN A 110 -21.33 14.07 0.18
CA GLN A 110 -20.00 14.53 0.58
C GLN A 110 -19.05 13.33 0.77
N LEU A 111 -17.83 13.45 0.22
CA LEU A 111 -16.72 12.55 0.48
C LEU A 111 -15.64 13.27 1.28
N ILE A 112 -15.36 12.81 2.49
CA ILE A 112 -14.34 13.34 3.37
C ILE A 112 -13.11 12.43 3.34
N PHE A 113 -12.00 12.91 2.80
CA PHE A 113 -10.72 12.20 2.81
C PHE A 113 -9.89 12.68 3.98
N THR A 114 -9.56 11.76 4.90
CA THR A 114 -8.81 12.09 6.11
C THR A 114 -7.70 11.08 6.38
N THR A 115 -6.83 11.40 7.34
CA THR A 115 -5.84 10.46 7.84
C THR A 115 -6.21 9.98 9.24
N TYR A 116 -5.65 8.84 9.68
CA TYR A 116 -5.81 8.39 11.07
C TYR A 116 -5.41 9.46 12.10
N HIS A 117 -4.42 10.32 11.77
CA HIS A 117 -4.02 11.44 12.61
C HIS A 117 -5.06 12.57 12.69
N SER A 118 -5.75 12.82 11.60
CA SER A 118 -6.72 13.92 11.51
C SER A 118 -8.16 13.48 11.80
N LEU A 119 -8.43 12.17 11.86
CA LEU A 119 -9.75 11.59 12.15
C LEU A 119 -10.39 12.16 13.44
N PRO A 120 -9.66 12.46 14.54
CA PRO A 120 -10.25 13.15 15.70
C PRO A 120 -10.97 14.44 15.34
N LYS A 121 -10.48 15.20 14.33
CA LYS A 121 -11.10 16.48 13.91
C LYS A 121 -12.45 16.27 13.23
N VAL A 122 -12.62 15.13 12.54
CA VAL A 122 -13.92 14.74 11.97
C VAL A 122 -14.91 14.38 13.09
N ILE A 123 -14.46 13.66 14.13
CA ILE A 123 -15.31 13.32 15.29
C ILE A 123 -15.65 14.56 16.09
N ASP A 124 -14.65 15.41 16.37
CA ASP A 124 -14.85 16.65 17.14
C ASP A 124 -15.82 17.64 16.46
N SER A 125 -16.08 17.48 15.14
CA SER A 125 -17.05 18.32 14.42
C SER A 125 -18.51 17.93 14.66
N GLY A 126 -18.77 16.75 15.23
CA GLY A 126 -20.13 16.28 15.57
C GLY A 126 -21.00 15.95 14.37
N ILE A 127 -20.47 15.87 13.16
CA ILE A 127 -21.25 15.54 11.94
C ILE A 127 -21.73 14.09 11.97
N GLU A 128 -22.88 13.83 11.35
CA GLU A 128 -23.34 12.47 11.10
C GLU A 128 -22.47 11.82 10.00
N ILE A 129 -22.11 10.55 10.18
CA ILE A 129 -21.32 9.76 9.22
C ILE A 129 -22.16 8.59 8.76
N ASP A 130 -22.54 8.56 7.48
CA ASP A 130 -23.34 7.48 6.91
C ASP A 130 -22.52 6.22 6.67
N ALA A 131 -21.28 6.37 6.17
CA ALA A 131 -20.34 5.26 6.11
C ALA A 131 -18.88 5.73 6.30
N ALA A 132 -18.07 4.88 6.90
CA ALA A 132 -16.64 5.08 7.06
C ALA A 132 -15.87 3.89 6.46
N TYR A 133 -14.90 4.18 5.59
CA TYR A 133 -13.98 3.22 5.00
C TYR A 133 -12.58 3.44 5.54
N PHE A 134 -12.01 2.43 6.17
CA PHE A 134 -10.66 2.47 6.74
C PHE A 134 -9.70 1.68 5.86
N ASP A 135 -8.88 2.37 5.09
CA ASP A 135 -7.82 1.72 4.30
C ASP A 135 -6.60 1.43 5.17
N GLU A 136 -5.92 0.32 4.86
CA GLU A 136 -4.81 -0.23 5.65
C GLU A 136 -5.16 -0.27 7.15
N ALA A 137 -6.31 -0.88 7.45
CA ALA A 137 -6.96 -0.84 8.77
C ALA A 137 -6.14 -1.43 9.92
N HIS A 138 -5.04 -2.14 9.65
CA HIS A 138 -4.07 -2.51 10.67
C HIS A 138 -3.47 -1.29 11.40
N ASN A 139 -3.49 -0.09 10.79
CA ASN A 139 -3.08 1.16 11.44
C ASN A 139 -4.06 1.62 12.51
N ALA A 140 -5.35 1.29 12.38
CA ALA A 140 -6.38 1.59 13.36
C ALA A 140 -6.05 1.05 14.78
N THR A 141 -5.25 -0.02 14.86
CA THR A 141 -4.82 -0.63 16.13
C THR A 141 -3.73 0.17 16.86
N GLY A 142 -3.23 1.26 16.28
CA GLY A 142 -2.23 2.14 16.89
C GLY A 142 -2.78 2.85 18.14
N ARG A 143 -1.98 2.94 19.21
CA ARG A 143 -2.41 3.57 20.49
C ARG A 143 -2.99 4.98 20.29
N HIS A 144 -2.41 5.76 19.39
CA HIS A 144 -2.83 7.14 19.12
C HIS A 144 -4.05 7.24 18.20
N PHE A 145 -4.43 6.15 17.51
CA PHE A 145 -5.50 6.15 16.53
C PHE A 145 -6.77 5.44 17.02
N PHE A 146 -6.60 4.46 17.90
CA PHE A 146 -7.68 3.56 18.30
C PHE A 146 -8.91 4.31 18.85
N THR A 147 -8.71 5.32 19.69
CA THR A 147 -9.81 6.07 20.31
C THR A 147 -10.71 6.73 19.26
N SER A 148 -10.14 7.40 18.29
CA SER A 148 -10.93 8.05 17.22
C SER A 148 -11.53 7.03 16.25
N VAL A 149 -10.83 5.94 15.97
CA VAL A 149 -11.38 4.84 15.17
C VAL A 149 -12.57 4.18 15.87
N ALA A 150 -12.46 3.89 17.17
CA ALA A 150 -13.55 3.33 17.95
C ALA A 150 -14.76 4.28 17.99
N ALA A 151 -14.53 5.57 18.23
CA ALA A 151 -15.60 6.57 18.19
C ALA A 151 -16.27 6.60 16.80
N THR A 152 -15.50 6.66 15.72
CA THR A 152 -16.07 6.64 14.36
C THR A 152 -16.87 5.38 14.12
N SER A 153 -16.33 4.21 14.48
CA SER A 153 -16.99 2.91 14.27
C SER A 153 -18.28 2.73 15.06
N LEU A 154 -18.39 3.37 16.23
CA LEU A 154 -19.58 3.29 17.06
C LEU A 154 -20.66 4.30 16.67
N HIS A 155 -20.28 5.45 16.08
CA HIS A 155 -21.21 6.52 15.72
C HIS A 155 -21.60 6.51 14.23
N ALA A 156 -20.75 6.03 13.33
CA ALA A 156 -21.09 5.92 11.92
C ALA A 156 -22.19 4.86 11.71
N LYS A 157 -23.12 5.13 10.80
CA LYS A 157 -24.18 4.15 10.44
C LYS A 157 -23.58 2.88 9.86
N LYS A 158 -22.43 2.98 9.16
CA LYS A 158 -21.67 1.85 8.63
C LYS A 158 -20.16 2.07 8.78
N ALA A 159 -19.39 1.00 9.07
CA ALA A 159 -17.94 1.07 9.20
C ALA A 159 -17.24 -0.17 8.64
N PHE A 160 -16.36 0.01 7.65
CA PHE A 160 -15.67 -1.08 6.96
C PHE A 160 -14.15 -0.92 7.00
N PHE A 161 -13.47 -2.01 7.35
CA PHE A 161 -12.04 -2.05 7.63
C PHE A 161 -11.31 -2.94 6.63
N PHE A 162 -10.49 -2.34 5.77
CA PHE A 162 -9.77 -3.03 4.70
C PHE A 162 -8.29 -3.18 5.04
N THR A 163 -7.77 -4.40 4.99
CA THR A 163 -6.33 -4.66 5.18
C THR A 163 -5.88 -5.96 4.53
N ALA A 164 -4.60 -6.05 4.21
CA ALA A 164 -3.92 -7.28 3.85
C ALA A 164 -3.30 -7.99 5.07
N THR A 165 -3.09 -7.26 6.17
CA THR A 165 -2.25 -7.67 7.31
C THR A 165 -2.92 -7.34 8.62
N PRO A 166 -3.97 -8.08 9.03
CA PRO A 166 -4.70 -7.79 10.25
C PRO A 166 -3.79 -7.86 11.48
N ARG A 167 -4.05 -6.98 12.45
CA ARG A 167 -3.37 -6.98 13.75
C ARG A 167 -4.34 -7.37 14.84
N GLN A 168 -3.97 -8.38 15.59
CA GLN A 168 -4.77 -8.88 16.71
C GLN A 168 -4.12 -8.51 18.04
N SER A 169 -4.89 -8.44 19.09
CA SER A 169 -4.40 -8.31 20.47
C SER A 169 -4.66 -9.60 21.24
N LYS A 170 -3.85 -9.86 22.26
CA LYS A 170 -4.07 -11.00 23.17
C LYS A 170 -5.43 -10.92 23.89
N ASN A 171 -5.83 -9.68 24.24
CA ASN A 171 -7.14 -9.41 24.80
C ASN A 171 -8.10 -8.97 23.68
N PRO A 172 -9.17 -9.70 23.36
CA PRO A 172 -10.12 -9.37 22.30
C PRO A 172 -10.92 -8.09 22.56
N TYR A 173 -10.95 -7.59 23.80
CA TYR A 173 -11.59 -6.31 24.15
C TYR A 173 -10.63 -5.12 24.10
N SER A 174 -9.41 -5.32 23.63
CA SER A 174 -8.40 -4.28 23.43
C SER A 174 -8.47 -3.69 22.02
N ARG A 175 -7.40 -3.06 21.59
CA ARG A 175 -7.30 -2.32 20.32
C ARG A 175 -7.02 -3.17 19.09
N GLY A 176 -6.86 -4.49 19.22
CA GLY A 176 -6.64 -5.40 18.09
C GLY A 176 -7.89 -5.57 17.23
N MET A 177 -7.71 -5.94 15.97
CA MET A 177 -8.81 -6.15 15.01
C MET A 177 -9.70 -7.36 15.39
N ASN A 178 -9.30 -8.18 16.34
CA ASN A 178 -10.15 -9.19 16.97
C ASN A 178 -11.14 -8.61 18.02
N ASN A 179 -11.16 -7.29 18.21
CA ASN A 179 -12.22 -6.61 18.95
C ASN A 179 -13.42 -6.37 18.01
N HIS A 180 -14.34 -7.33 18.00
CA HIS A 180 -15.48 -7.31 17.08
C HIS A 180 -16.51 -6.22 17.39
N GLU A 181 -16.53 -5.68 18.60
CA GLU A 181 -17.38 -4.52 18.94
C GLU A 181 -16.98 -3.31 18.08
N ILE A 182 -15.69 -3.10 17.88
CA ILE A 182 -15.15 -1.96 17.12
C ILE A 182 -15.01 -2.30 15.65
N TYR A 183 -14.41 -3.44 15.30
CA TYR A 183 -14.08 -3.76 13.91
C TYR A 183 -15.13 -4.62 13.21
N GLY A 184 -16.10 -5.17 13.93
CA GLY A 184 -17.07 -6.13 13.38
C GLY A 184 -16.43 -7.48 13.04
N PRO A 185 -17.23 -8.40 12.48
CA PRO A 185 -16.72 -9.70 12.01
C PRO A 185 -15.89 -9.55 10.73
N VAL A 186 -15.14 -10.60 10.40
CA VAL A 186 -14.51 -10.71 9.07
C VAL A 186 -15.61 -11.08 8.07
N LEU A 187 -15.97 -10.13 7.21
CA LEU A 187 -17.01 -10.28 6.19
C LEU A 187 -16.50 -11.06 4.98
N CYS A 188 -15.28 -10.74 4.56
CA CYS A 188 -14.65 -11.40 3.44
C CYS A 188 -13.14 -11.54 3.66
N ASN A 189 -12.61 -12.71 3.36
CA ASN A 189 -11.17 -12.98 3.33
C ASN A 189 -10.83 -13.57 1.96
N VAL A 190 -10.04 -12.84 1.16
CA VAL A 190 -9.62 -13.27 -0.17
C VAL A 190 -8.23 -13.88 -0.09
N PRO A 191 -8.08 -15.20 -0.29
CA PRO A 191 -6.77 -15.84 -0.27
C PRO A 191 -5.90 -15.43 -1.45
N ALA A 192 -4.59 -15.21 -1.23
CA ALA A 192 -3.67 -14.88 -2.32
C ALA A 192 -3.58 -15.97 -3.41
N PRO A 193 -3.62 -17.29 -3.09
CA PRO A 193 -3.70 -18.31 -4.14
C PRO A 193 -4.88 -18.14 -5.08
N HIS A 194 -6.05 -17.74 -4.58
CA HIS A 194 -7.21 -17.44 -5.44
C HIS A 194 -6.91 -16.27 -6.41
N LEU A 195 -6.24 -15.22 -5.92
CA LEU A 195 -5.86 -14.06 -6.74
C LEU A 195 -4.79 -14.41 -7.79
N ILE A 196 -3.91 -15.38 -7.51
CA ILE A 196 -2.94 -15.88 -8.48
C ILE A 196 -3.65 -16.67 -9.57
N ASN A 197 -4.53 -17.59 -9.20
CA ASN A 197 -5.25 -18.45 -10.14
C ASN A 197 -6.20 -17.66 -11.06
N ASN A 198 -6.80 -16.58 -10.56
CA ASN A 198 -7.68 -15.74 -11.38
C ASN A 198 -6.94 -14.60 -12.12
N GLY A 199 -5.61 -14.59 -12.12
CA GLY A 199 -4.81 -13.61 -12.84
C GLY A 199 -4.93 -12.19 -12.28
N SER A 200 -5.12 -12.04 -10.97
CA SER A 200 -5.18 -10.71 -10.33
C SER A 200 -3.81 -10.26 -9.83
N ILE A 201 -3.00 -11.20 -9.36
CA ILE A 201 -1.61 -11.00 -8.95
C ILE A 201 -0.77 -12.18 -9.47
N ILE A 202 0.54 -12.03 -9.41
CA ILE A 202 1.51 -13.11 -9.68
C ILE A 202 2.15 -13.59 -8.36
N PRO A 203 2.66 -14.82 -8.30
CA PRO A 203 3.33 -15.31 -7.10
C PRO A 203 4.68 -14.61 -6.88
N PRO A 204 5.12 -14.43 -5.60
CA PRO A 204 6.48 -14.03 -5.30
C PRO A 204 7.46 -15.20 -5.52
N LYS A 205 8.65 -14.89 -6.00
CA LYS A 205 9.80 -15.80 -6.04
C LYS A 205 10.89 -15.26 -5.13
N MET A 206 11.21 -16.01 -4.09
CA MET A 206 12.23 -15.64 -3.12
C MET A 206 13.60 -16.14 -3.59
N GLU A 207 14.60 -15.27 -3.47
CA GLU A 207 15.99 -15.59 -3.80
C GLU A 207 16.91 -15.16 -2.66
N GLU A 208 17.75 -16.07 -2.19
CA GLU A 208 18.84 -15.78 -1.27
C GLU A 208 20.14 -15.58 -2.07
N PHE A 209 20.78 -14.45 -1.85
CA PHE A 209 22.04 -14.14 -2.53
C PHE A 209 23.20 -14.10 -1.52
N ASN A 210 23.99 -15.18 -1.48
CA ASN A 210 25.05 -15.35 -0.50
C ASN A 210 26.33 -14.63 -0.93
N LEU A 211 26.82 -13.74 -0.06
CA LEU A 211 28.07 -13.01 -0.24
C LEU A 211 29.06 -13.35 0.89
N THR A 212 30.24 -13.78 0.50
CA THR A 212 31.32 -14.13 1.43
C THR A 212 32.17 -12.88 1.69
N VAL A 213 31.63 -11.95 2.51
CA VAL A 213 32.31 -10.70 2.88
C VAL A 213 32.14 -10.43 4.37
N ASP A 214 33.10 -9.78 4.95
CA ASP A 214 33.05 -9.38 6.36
C ASP A 214 32.30 -8.05 6.51
N TYR A 215 31.06 -8.14 6.97
CA TYR A 215 30.15 -7.00 7.08
C TYR A 215 30.29 -6.31 8.42
N THR A 216 30.84 -5.09 8.44
CA THR A 216 30.96 -4.24 9.61
C THR A 216 30.10 -2.97 9.46
N LYS A 217 30.02 -2.17 10.53
CA LYS A 217 29.31 -0.88 10.46
C LYS A 217 30.05 0.15 9.59
N GLU A 218 31.38 0.07 9.57
CA GLU A 218 32.27 0.97 8.85
C GLU A 218 32.17 0.76 7.33
N ASN A 219 32.11 -0.50 6.88
CA ASN A 219 32.07 -0.86 5.46
C ASN A 219 30.65 -1.13 4.93
N ALA A 220 29.63 -0.99 5.78
CA ALA A 220 28.25 -1.32 5.44
C ALA A 220 27.73 -0.63 4.16
N HIS A 221 28.12 0.62 3.92
CA HIS A 221 27.69 1.37 2.74
C HIS A 221 28.30 0.81 1.45
N GLN A 222 29.61 0.46 1.47
CA GLN A 222 30.27 -0.15 0.33
C GLN A 222 29.76 -1.56 0.05
N ILE A 223 29.69 -2.42 1.07
CA ILE A 223 29.20 -3.80 0.90
C ILE A 223 27.76 -3.84 0.38
N ASN A 224 26.88 -2.95 0.87
CA ASN A 224 25.52 -2.89 0.33
C ASN A 224 25.51 -2.40 -1.12
N ALA A 225 26.37 -1.46 -1.50
CA ALA A 225 26.50 -1.01 -2.89
C ALA A 225 26.95 -2.17 -3.80
N ASP A 226 27.99 -2.87 -3.41
CA ASP A 226 28.54 -4.02 -4.14
C ASP A 226 27.51 -5.16 -4.25
N ALA A 227 26.78 -5.43 -3.14
CA ALA A 227 25.71 -6.44 -3.13
C ALA A 227 24.60 -6.12 -4.12
N ILE A 228 24.16 -4.86 -4.19
CA ILE A 228 23.15 -4.43 -5.14
C ILE A 228 23.61 -4.68 -6.58
N ILE A 229 24.84 -4.24 -6.92
CA ILE A 229 25.39 -4.42 -8.26
C ILE A 229 25.52 -5.90 -8.60
N ASN A 230 26.06 -6.72 -7.69
CA ASN A 230 26.20 -8.17 -7.89
C ASN A 230 24.82 -8.85 -8.10
N ILE A 231 23.80 -8.46 -7.34
CA ILE A 231 22.44 -9.00 -7.52
C ILE A 231 21.92 -8.62 -8.89
N LEU A 232 22.02 -7.36 -9.30
CA LEU A 232 21.53 -6.88 -10.59
C LEU A 232 22.24 -7.53 -11.79
N ASP A 233 23.52 -7.87 -11.65
CA ASP A 233 24.29 -8.51 -12.70
C ASP A 233 24.02 -10.03 -12.81
N ASN A 234 23.50 -10.67 -11.73
CA ASN A 234 23.31 -12.11 -11.64
C ASN A 234 21.86 -12.56 -11.48
N THR A 235 20.89 -11.65 -11.55
CA THR A 235 19.46 -12.00 -11.47
C THR A 235 18.71 -11.54 -12.71
N ASP A 236 17.71 -12.33 -13.09
CA ASP A 236 16.75 -11.95 -14.13
C ASP A 236 15.67 -10.98 -13.58
N ASN A 237 14.88 -10.41 -14.47
CA ASN A 237 13.74 -9.53 -14.13
C ASN A 237 14.11 -8.30 -13.26
N ASN A 238 15.29 -7.76 -13.48
CA ASN A 238 15.86 -6.62 -12.76
C ASN A 238 15.56 -5.26 -13.39
N GLN A 239 14.47 -5.10 -14.15
CA GLN A 239 14.17 -3.87 -14.89
C GLN A 239 13.78 -2.70 -13.97
N LYS A 240 12.93 -2.98 -12.98
CA LYS A 240 12.38 -1.96 -12.05
C LYS A 240 12.52 -2.48 -10.63
N VAL A 241 13.55 -2.01 -9.96
CA VAL A 241 14.03 -2.59 -8.71
C VAL A 241 13.76 -1.66 -7.52
N LEU A 242 13.17 -2.21 -6.48
CA LEU A 242 12.98 -1.55 -5.19
C LEU A 242 14.05 -2.03 -4.21
N VAL A 243 14.81 -1.12 -3.61
CA VAL A 243 15.81 -1.44 -2.59
C VAL A 243 15.35 -0.94 -1.22
N ALA A 244 15.05 -1.86 -0.31
CA ALA A 244 14.75 -1.56 1.08
C ALA A 244 16.05 -1.38 1.87
N ALA A 245 16.49 -0.15 2.02
CA ALA A 245 17.78 0.21 2.62
C ALA A 245 17.85 -0.07 4.13
N PRO A 246 19.03 -0.36 4.69
CA PRO A 246 19.20 -0.64 6.11
C PRO A 246 18.88 0.56 7.01
N SER A 247 19.22 1.76 6.55
CA SER A 247 18.90 3.05 7.19
C SER A 247 19.08 4.18 6.18
N SER A 248 18.47 5.33 6.45
CA SER A 248 18.66 6.54 5.62
C SER A 248 20.14 6.97 5.58
N LYS A 249 20.89 6.78 6.68
CA LYS A 249 22.31 7.13 6.75
C LYS A 249 23.18 6.21 5.87
N VAL A 250 22.99 4.90 5.99
CA VAL A 250 23.75 3.91 5.19
C VAL A 250 23.39 4.06 3.70
N MET A 251 22.13 4.26 3.37
CA MET A 251 21.70 4.50 2.00
C MET A 251 22.35 5.77 1.43
N TRP A 252 22.31 6.87 2.17
CA TRP A 252 22.91 8.12 1.71
C TRP A 252 24.41 7.97 1.52
N ALA A 253 25.12 7.31 2.44
CA ALA A 253 26.55 7.02 2.31
C ALA A 253 26.84 6.16 1.07
N ALA A 254 26.08 5.08 0.84
CA ALA A 254 26.24 4.25 -0.36
C ALA A 254 26.08 5.07 -1.65
N ILE A 255 25.08 5.96 -1.70
CA ILE A 255 24.81 6.80 -2.88
C ILE A 255 25.88 7.90 -3.07
N SER A 256 26.36 8.52 -1.99
CA SER A 256 27.21 9.72 -2.05
C SER A 256 28.72 9.46 -1.98
N THR A 257 29.14 8.32 -1.44
CA THR A 257 30.57 8.04 -1.18
C THR A 257 31.11 6.82 -1.92
N THR A 258 30.25 6.08 -2.65
CA THR A 258 30.67 4.94 -3.48
C THR A 258 30.41 5.23 -4.97
N THR A 259 30.82 4.31 -5.83
CA THR A 259 30.57 4.37 -7.28
C THR A 259 29.14 3.95 -7.68
N LEU A 260 28.29 3.56 -6.72
CA LEU A 260 26.99 2.94 -6.93
C LEU A 260 26.13 3.63 -7.99
N ILE A 261 25.97 4.96 -7.93
CA ILE A 261 25.15 5.67 -8.91
C ILE A 261 25.77 5.57 -10.31
N ASN A 262 27.09 5.71 -10.44
CA ASN A 262 27.77 5.61 -11.72
C ASN A 262 27.63 4.19 -12.29
N ASP A 263 27.81 3.17 -11.45
CA ASP A 263 27.69 1.77 -11.84
C ASP A 263 26.26 1.42 -12.29
N LEU A 264 25.25 1.96 -11.62
CA LEU A 264 23.85 1.82 -12.01
C LEU A 264 23.56 2.54 -13.34
N THR A 265 24.04 3.78 -13.47
CA THR A 265 23.81 4.59 -14.69
C THR A 265 24.49 3.94 -15.91
N THR A 266 25.70 3.40 -15.77
CA THR A 266 26.41 2.66 -16.82
C THR A 266 25.64 1.43 -17.29
N ARG A 267 24.87 0.80 -16.39
CA ARG A 267 23.96 -0.33 -16.68
C ARG A 267 22.60 0.11 -17.22
N GLY A 268 22.41 1.40 -17.48
CA GLY A 268 21.18 1.97 -18.02
C GLY A 268 20.06 2.18 -17.00
N TYR A 269 20.36 2.16 -15.70
CA TYR A 269 19.36 2.46 -14.68
C TYR A 269 19.21 3.97 -14.43
N GLU A 270 17.97 4.42 -14.37
CA GLU A 270 17.62 5.65 -13.70
C GLU A 270 17.65 5.43 -12.19
N VAL A 271 18.15 6.37 -11.42
CA VAL A 271 18.31 6.20 -9.96
C VAL A 271 17.38 7.15 -9.21
N LEU A 272 16.46 6.59 -8.45
CA LEU A 272 15.52 7.34 -7.63
C LEU A 272 15.77 7.02 -6.15
N HIS A 273 15.81 8.05 -5.31
CA HIS A 273 15.86 7.81 -3.87
C HIS A 273 15.11 8.87 -3.07
N ILE A 274 14.49 8.44 -1.98
CA ILE A 274 13.71 9.32 -1.12
C ILE A 274 13.85 8.95 0.35
N THR A 275 14.11 9.97 1.17
CA THR A 275 14.09 9.87 2.63
C THR A 275 13.47 11.11 3.25
N SER A 276 12.98 10.98 4.48
CA SER A 276 12.50 12.13 5.26
C SER A 276 13.63 13.12 5.60
N LYS A 277 14.85 12.61 5.78
CA LYS A 277 16.00 13.42 6.21
C LYS A 277 16.70 14.15 5.07
N PHE A 278 16.87 13.50 3.90
CA PHE A 278 17.68 14.03 2.81
C PHE A 278 16.82 14.52 1.63
N GLY A 279 15.51 14.25 1.64
CA GLY A 279 14.59 14.63 0.58
C GLY A 279 14.49 13.59 -0.54
N ALA A 280 14.03 14.04 -1.69
CA ALA A 280 13.79 13.23 -2.89
C ALA A 280 14.74 13.63 -4.02
N TYR A 281 15.24 12.63 -4.75
CA TYR A 281 16.20 12.81 -5.83
C TYR A 281 15.87 11.89 -7.01
N VAL A 282 16.05 12.42 -8.21
CA VAL A 282 16.00 11.69 -9.47
C VAL A 282 17.34 11.94 -10.18
N ASN A 283 18.12 10.90 -10.44
CA ASN A 283 19.41 10.97 -11.15
C ASN A 283 20.35 12.08 -10.62
N LYS A 284 20.61 12.09 -9.33
CA LYS A 284 21.43 13.12 -8.63
C LYS A 284 20.78 14.50 -8.49
N GLN A 285 19.64 14.77 -9.13
CA GLN A 285 18.94 16.05 -9.01
C GLN A 285 17.94 16.00 -7.85
N LYS A 286 18.01 16.97 -6.95
CA LYS A 286 17.03 17.14 -5.89
C LYS A 286 15.73 17.67 -6.48
N VAL A 287 14.62 17.02 -6.15
CA VAL A 287 13.28 17.39 -6.61
C VAL A 287 12.34 17.52 -5.41
N ASN A 288 11.19 18.18 -5.61
CA ASN A 288 10.13 18.11 -4.62
C ASN A 288 9.44 16.75 -4.64
N ARG A 289 8.62 16.46 -3.62
CA ARG A 289 7.98 15.15 -3.49
C ARG A 289 6.97 14.86 -4.60
N GLU A 290 6.24 15.84 -5.05
CA GLU A 290 5.25 15.72 -6.11
C GLU A 290 5.93 15.29 -7.42
N VAL A 291 6.92 16.03 -7.88
CA VAL A 291 7.73 15.68 -9.06
C VAL A 291 8.36 14.29 -8.93
N PHE A 292 8.81 13.91 -7.74
CA PHE A 292 9.37 12.59 -7.50
C PHE A 292 8.34 11.48 -7.75
N PHE A 293 7.13 11.61 -7.19
CA PHE A 293 6.10 10.59 -7.33
C PHE A 293 5.49 10.55 -8.73
N ASP A 294 5.39 11.69 -9.40
CA ASP A 294 4.97 11.76 -10.80
C ASP A 294 5.99 11.07 -11.71
N THR A 295 7.28 11.33 -11.49
CA THR A 295 8.38 10.66 -12.20
C THR A 295 8.35 9.15 -11.94
N LEU A 296 8.22 8.73 -10.69
CA LEU A 296 8.14 7.32 -10.32
C LEU A 296 6.94 6.62 -10.98
N THR A 297 5.80 7.27 -11.02
CA THR A 297 4.59 6.76 -11.67
C THR A 297 4.76 6.65 -13.17
N SER A 298 5.33 7.68 -13.80
CA SER A 298 5.63 7.70 -15.22
C SER A 298 6.62 6.59 -15.61
N TYR A 299 7.76 6.50 -14.90
CA TYR A 299 8.76 5.45 -15.13
C TYR A 299 8.21 4.05 -14.88
N GLY A 300 7.34 3.92 -13.89
CA GLY A 300 6.67 2.65 -13.58
C GLY A 300 5.78 2.16 -14.72
N LYS A 301 5.06 3.07 -15.37
CA LYS A 301 4.16 2.77 -16.51
C LYS A 301 4.90 2.55 -17.84
N ASP A 302 6.07 3.14 -18.01
CA ASP A 302 6.85 3.05 -19.24
C ASP A 302 7.64 1.73 -19.28
N PRO A 303 7.36 0.80 -20.22
CA PRO A 303 8.06 -0.47 -20.31
C PRO A 303 9.53 -0.33 -20.74
N SER A 304 9.91 0.78 -21.38
CA SER A 304 11.28 1.03 -21.79
C SER A 304 12.19 1.51 -20.66
N LYS A 305 11.61 2.03 -19.58
CA LYS A 305 12.36 2.56 -18.43
C LYS A 305 12.87 1.45 -17.52
N LYS A 306 14.16 1.55 -17.20
CA LYS A 306 14.88 0.73 -16.24
C LYS A 306 15.31 1.59 -15.06
N PHE A 307 14.91 1.26 -13.83
CA PHE A 307 15.25 2.08 -12.66
C PHE A 307 15.52 1.28 -11.38
N VAL A 308 16.29 1.90 -10.49
CA VAL A 308 16.46 1.45 -9.11
C VAL A 308 15.93 2.53 -8.17
N LEU A 309 15.00 2.14 -7.31
CA LEU A 309 14.36 2.98 -6.32
C LEU A 309 14.83 2.64 -4.93
N PHE A 310 15.55 3.54 -4.27
CA PHE A 310 16.00 3.37 -2.90
C PHE A 310 15.06 4.04 -1.91
N HIS A 311 14.67 3.31 -0.86
CA HIS A 311 13.88 3.86 0.22
C HIS A 311 14.27 3.26 1.58
N TYR A 312 13.89 3.97 2.66
CA TYR A 312 13.98 3.42 4.01
C TYR A 312 12.59 3.16 4.61
N SER A 313 11.75 4.15 4.76
CA SER A 313 10.42 3.99 5.39
C SER A 313 9.28 4.63 4.60
N ILE A 314 9.55 5.59 3.74
CA ILE A 314 8.50 6.40 3.09
C ILE A 314 7.60 5.58 2.18
N LEU A 315 8.15 4.52 1.56
CA LEU A 315 7.41 3.67 0.64
C LEU A 315 6.75 2.46 1.31
N SER A 316 6.93 2.25 2.61
CA SER A 316 6.29 1.12 3.31
C SER A 316 4.77 1.26 3.39
N GLU A 317 4.23 2.46 3.19
CA GLU A 317 2.83 2.74 3.35
C GLU A 317 2.18 3.25 2.05
N GLY A 318 1.60 2.33 1.29
CA GLY A 318 0.57 2.63 0.29
C GLY A 318 0.98 3.30 -1.04
N ILE A 319 2.20 3.77 -1.24
CA ILE A 319 2.58 4.47 -2.46
C ILE A 319 2.51 3.52 -3.66
N ASN A 320 1.77 3.94 -4.68
CA ASN A 320 1.66 3.18 -5.92
C ASN A 320 2.95 3.33 -6.74
N CYS A 321 3.70 2.23 -6.84
CA CYS A 321 4.83 2.11 -7.74
C CYS A 321 4.52 1.01 -8.77
N PRO A 322 3.97 1.35 -9.93
CA PRO A 322 3.63 0.35 -10.94
C PRO A 322 4.89 -0.28 -11.55
N GLY A 323 4.75 -1.48 -12.08
CA GLY A 323 5.76 -2.14 -12.89
C GLY A 323 7.00 -2.68 -12.16
N LEU A 324 7.07 -2.61 -10.82
CA LEU A 324 8.19 -3.20 -10.08
C LEU A 324 8.34 -4.70 -10.38
N THR A 325 9.56 -5.12 -10.68
CA THR A 325 9.88 -6.51 -11.03
C THR A 325 10.61 -7.23 -9.92
N GLN A 326 11.44 -6.53 -9.16
CA GLN A 326 12.26 -7.07 -8.08
C GLN A 326 12.27 -6.16 -6.86
N CYS A 327 12.41 -6.76 -5.68
CA CYS A 327 12.70 -6.08 -4.43
C CYS A 327 13.95 -6.67 -3.79
N ILE A 328 14.92 -5.83 -3.41
CA ILE A 328 16.13 -6.22 -2.68
C ILE A 328 15.97 -5.78 -1.22
N LEU A 329 16.00 -6.74 -0.29
CA LEU A 329 15.83 -6.49 1.15
C LEU A 329 17.21 -6.43 1.84
N LEU A 330 17.74 -5.23 2.03
CA LEU A 330 19.01 -5.02 2.76
C LEU A 330 18.82 -4.94 4.28
N ARG A 331 17.60 -5.01 4.76
CA ARG A 331 17.25 -4.98 6.18
C ARG A 331 16.14 -5.96 6.53
N ASN A 332 16.07 -6.33 7.79
CA ASN A 332 14.95 -7.11 8.30
C ASN A 332 13.71 -6.20 8.45
N LEU A 333 12.64 -6.57 7.78
CA LEU A 333 11.33 -5.92 7.84
C LEU A 333 10.44 -6.65 8.85
N ASN A 334 9.52 -5.94 9.49
CA ASN A 334 8.45 -6.60 10.23
C ASN A 334 7.47 -7.28 9.24
N ILE A 335 6.60 -8.13 9.75
CA ILE A 335 5.68 -8.95 8.91
C ILE A 335 4.81 -8.07 8.00
N VAL A 336 4.28 -6.96 8.52
CA VAL A 336 3.42 -6.04 7.77
C VAL A 336 4.21 -5.35 6.65
N GLU A 337 5.37 -4.76 6.98
CA GLU A 337 6.23 -4.12 5.99
C GLU A 337 6.69 -5.11 4.91
N MET A 338 7.00 -6.35 5.31
CA MET A 338 7.41 -7.40 4.38
C MET A 338 6.28 -7.78 3.42
N ALA A 339 5.09 -8.05 3.94
CA ALA A 339 3.91 -8.35 3.13
C ALA A 339 3.56 -7.21 2.16
N GLN A 340 3.62 -5.96 2.62
CA GLN A 340 3.40 -4.78 1.77
C GLN A 340 4.49 -4.63 0.70
N THR A 341 5.75 -4.92 1.03
CA THR A 341 6.87 -4.85 0.08
C THR A 341 6.75 -5.93 -1.00
N ILE A 342 6.43 -7.17 -0.62
CA ILE A 342 6.12 -8.24 -1.55
C ILE A 342 4.94 -7.83 -2.45
N GLY A 343 3.88 -7.28 -1.86
CA GLY A 343 2.69 -6.83 -2.56
C GLY A 343 2.94 -5.82 -3.69
N ARG A 344 4.08 -5.16 -3.70
CA ARG A 344 4.47 -4.21 -4.77
C ARG A 344 5.03 -4.91 -5.99
N VAL A 345 5.79 -5.99 -5.80
CA VAL A 345 6.43 -6.71 -6.90
C VAL A 345 5.55 -7.80 -7.50
N ILE A 346 4.49 -8.21 -6.84
CA ILE A 346 3.56 -9.23 -7.34
C ILE A 346 2.41 -8.68 -8.20
N ARG A 347 2.40 -7.40 -8.49
CA ARG A 347 1.42 -6.82 -9.42
C ARG A 347 1.70 -7.31 -10.83
N MET A 348 0.66 -7.66 -11.55
CA MET A 348 0.75 -8.07 -12.94
C MET A 348 1.25 -6.94 -13.84
N SER A 349 1.87 -7.29 -14.95
CA SER A 349 2.19 -6.33 -16.00
C SER A 349 0.92 -5.81 -16.66
N GLN A 350 0.94 -4.57 -17.15
CA GLN A 350 -0.19 -4.00 -17.89
C GLN A 350 -0.44 -4.76 -19.21
N THR A 351 0.61 -5.31 -19.79
CA THR A 351 0.53 -6.13 -21.01
C THR A 351 -0.28 -7.40 -20.74
N ASP A 352 0.04 -8.12 -19.66
CA ASP A 352 -0.64 -9.36 -19.30
C ASP A 352 -2.11 -9.09 -18.91
N ILE A 353 -2.37 -8.00 -18.17
CA ILE A 353 -3.75 -7.60 -17.83
C ILE A 353 -4.58 -7.37 -19.09
N LYS A 354 -4.05 -6.61 -20.08
CA LYS A 354 -4.74 -6.35 -21.33
C LYS A 354 -4.96 -7.62 -22.14
N ALA A 355 -3.97 -8.52 -22.17
CA ALA A 355 -4.07 -9.79 -22.89
C ALA A 355 -5.14 -10.72 -22.27
N ILE A 356 -5.24 -10.76 -20.94
CA ILE A 356 -6.31 -11.50 -20.23
C ILE A 356 -7.68 -10.88 -20.54
N GLN A 357 -7.80 -9.56 -20.50
CA GLN A 357 -9.06 -8.88 -20.82
C GLN A 357 -9.49 -9.08 -22.27
N ALA A 358 -8.54 -9.19 -23.20
CA ALA A 358 -8.78 -9.51 -24.62
C ALA A 358 -9.03 -11.01 -24.88
N GLY A 359 -8.91 -11.88 -23.87
CA GLY A 359 -9.06 -13.33 -24.02
C GLY A 359 -7.91 -14.03 -24.75
N THR A 360 -6.80 -13.35 -25.00
CA THR A 360 -5.61 -13.89 -25.66
C THR A 360 -4.63 -14.56 -24.71
N LEU A 361 -4.81 -14.35 -23.41
CA LEU A 361 -4.04 -14.97 -22.34
C LEU A 361 -4.97 -15.49 -21.26
N GLN A 362 -4.75 -16.72 -20.78
CA GLN A 362 -5.58 -17.29 -19.73
C GLN A 362 -5.17 -16.79 -18.34
N PRO A 363 -6.12 -16.47 -17.44
CA PRO A 363 -5.81 -16.19 -16.04
C PRO A 363 -5.06 -17.38 -15.40
N GLY A 364 -4.00 -17.09 -14.64
CA GLY A 364 -3.21 -18.12 -13.95
C GLY A 364 -2.18 -18.86 -14.82
N ASP A 365 -2.11 -18.58 -16.12
CA ASP A 365 -1.15 -19.21 -17.04
C ASP A 365 0.24 -18.54 -16.94
N LEU A 366 0.87 -18.71 -15.77
CA LEU A 366 2.14 -18.09 -15.41
C LEU A 366 3.27 -18.27 -16.45
N PRO A 367 3.45 -19.43 -17.10
CA PRO A 367 4.52 -19.61 -18.10
C PRO A 367 4.40 -18.66 -19.29
N ASN A 368 3.20 -18.25 -19.64
CA ASN A 368 2.93 -17.38 -20.79
C ASN A 368 2.81 -15.89 -20.41
N TYR A 369 2.98 -15.55 -19.13
CA TYR A 369 3.01 -14.15 -18.70
C TYR A 369 4.34 -13.50 -19.05
N THR A 370 4.31 -12.22 -19.46
CA THR A 370 5.53 -11.41 -19.64
C THR A 370 6.26 -11.19 -18.31
N LYS A 371 5.53 -11.28 -17.21
CA LYS A 371 6.04 -11.23 -15.85
C LYS A 371 5.40 -12.34 -15.02
N SER A 372 6.07 -13.50 -14.93
CA SER A 372 5.56 -14.69 -14.24
C SER A 372 5.66 -14.62 -12.71
N TYR A 373 6.65 -13.88 -12.18
CA TYR A 373 6.94 -13.79 -10.75
C TYR A 373 7.30 -12.37 -10.32
N GLY A 374 7.03 -12.04 -9.06
CA GLY A 374 7.62 -10.89 -8.38
C GLY A 374 8.84 -11.33 -7.57
N PHE A 375 10.03 -10.89 -7.92
CA PHE A 375 11.26 -11.31 -7.26
C PHE A 375 11.50 -10.58 -5.95
N VAL A 376 11.89 -11.33 -4.91
CA VAL A 376 12.28 -10.79 -3.61
C VAL A 376 13.63 -11.38 -3.23
N THR A 377 14.69 -10.59 -3.37
CA THR A 377 16.07 -11.01 -3.16
C THR A 377 16.59 -10.51 -1.82
N VAL A 378 17.21 -11.40 -1.05
CA VAL A 378 17.83 -11.09 0.25
C VAL A 378 19.32 -11.38 0.18
N PRO A 379 20.19 -10.37 0.18
CA PRO A 379 21.62 -10.61 0.34
C PRO A 379 21.93 -11.06 1.78
N THR A 380 22.68 -12.14 1.91
CA THR A 380 23.17 -12.67 3.17
C THR A 380 24.68 -12.55 3.25
N PHE A 381 25.17 -12.20 4.43
CA PHE A 381 26.60 -12.01 4.72
C PHE A 381 26.94 -12.91 5.90
N GLY A 382 27.34 -14.16 5.63
CA GLY A 382 27.48 -15.20 6.65
C GLY A 382 26.16 -15.41 7.41
N LYS A 383 26.14 -15.18 8.74
CA LYS A 383 24.90 -15.29 9.56
C LYS A 383 24.00 -14.06 9.46
N ARG A 384 24.49 -12.94 8.91
CA ARG A 384 23.71 -11.73 8.80
C ARG A 384 22.61 -11.88 7.75
N ASN A 385 21.45 -11.35 8.04
CA ASN A 385 20.22 -11.45 7.24
C ASN A 385 19.58 -12.86 7.16
N ALA A 386 20.14 -13.90 7.75
CA ALA A 386 19.52 -15.23 7.81
C ALA A 386 18.11 -15.19 8.47
N HIS A 387 17.90 -14.32 9.46
CA HIS A 387 16.57 -14.09 10.04
C HIS A 387 15.59 -13.43 9.05
N THR A 388 16.08 -12.57 8.17
CA THR A 388 15.27 -11.94 7.12
C THR A 388 14.78 -13.00 6.14
N VAL A 389 15.65 -13.93 5.72
CA VAL A 389 15.30 -15.04 4.84
C VAL A 389 14.23 -15.93 5.48
N LYS A 390 14.42 -16.37 6.72
CA LYS A 390 13.44 -17.19 7.45
C LYS A 390 12.08 -16.50 7.61
N ARG A 391 12.09 -15.21 7.93
CA ARG A 391 10.85 -14.42 8.05
C ARG A 391 10.17 -14.26 6.70
N LEU A 392 10.92 -13.97 5.65
CA LEU A 392 10.40 -13.87 4.29
C LEU A 392 9.74 -15.18 3.87
N GLN A 393 10.40 -16.32 4.08
CA GLN A 393 9.82 -17.63 3.80
C GLN A 393 8.51 -17.86 4.56
N SER A 394 8.50 -17.55 5.86
CA SER A 394 7.28 -17.68 6.68
C SER A 394 6.13 -16.81 6.18
N VAL A 395 6.41 -15.59 5.73
CA VAL A 395 5.39 -14.67 5.18
C VAL A 395 4.89 -15.18 3.82
N VAL A 396 5.78 -15.63 2.95
CA VAL A 396 5.43 -16.19 1.64
C VAL A 396 4.57 -17.45 1.80
N ASP A 397 4.97 -18.37 2.67
CA ASP A 397 4.23 -19.61 2.92
C ASP A 397 2.84 -19.35 3.51
N ALA A 398 2.72 -18.41 4.45
CA ALA A 398 1.44 -18.08 5.05
C ALA A 398 0.49 -17.46 4.04
N ILE A 399 0.93 -16.42 3.33
CA ILE A 399 0.06 -15.63 2.44
C ILE A 399 -0.18 -16.34 1.11
N PHE A 400 0.89 -16.77 0.43
CA PHE A 400 0.82 -17.16 -0.98
C PHE A 400 0.67 -18.67 -1.20
N VAL A 401 0.99 -19.50 -0.19
CA VAL A 401 0.78 -20.94 -0.24
C VAL A 401 -0.48 -21.32 0.53
N LYS A 402 -0.58 -20.91 1.80
CA LYS A 402 -1.71 -21.30 2.67
C LYS A 402 -2.93 -20.37 2.54
N GLY A 403 -2.76 -19.19 1.93
CA GLY A 403 -3.84 -18.20 1.79
C GLY A 403 -4.29 -17.56 3.11
N VAL A 404 -3.44 -17.61 4.14
CA VAL A 404 -3.75 -17.07 5.46
C VAL A 404 -3.16 -15.68 5.58
N PRO A 405 -3.95 -14.64 5.91
CA PRO A 405 -3.40 -13.32 6.13
C PRO A 405 -2.40 -13.35 7.30
N PRO A 406 -1.24 -12.68 7.17
CA PRO A 406 -0.21 -12.70 8.20
C PRO A 406 -0.67 -11.86 9.38
N ALA A 407 -1.32 -12.47 10.34
CA ALA A 407 -1.75 -11.80 11.56
C ALA A 407 -0.54 -11.52 12.46
N SER A 408 -0.40 -10.27 12.90
CA SER A 408 0.56 -9.89 13.93
C SER A 408 -0.16 -9.62 15.26
N ILE A 409 0.46 -10.08 16.35
CA ILE A 409 -0.07 -9.85 17.71
C ILE A 409 0.53 -8.55 18.23
N ILE A 410 -0.31 -7.62 18.64
CA ILE A 410 0.07 -6.40 19.34
C ILE A 410 -0.02 -6.57 20.86
N ALA A 411 0.93 -5.96 21.55
CA ALA A 411 0.96 -5.98 23.03
C ALA A 411 -0.09 -5.02 23.64
#